data_2c551bd911da26a3df22eb3908ac4161
#
_entry.id   2c551bd911da26a3df22eb3908ac4161
#
_cell.length_a   1.000
_cell.length_b   1.000
_cell.length_c   1.000
_cell.angle_alpha   90.00
_cell.angle_beta   90.00
_cell.angle_gamma   90.00
#
_symmetry.space_group_name_H-M   'P 1'
#
loop_
_entity.id
_entity.type
_entity.pdbx_description
1 polymer ?
#
loop_
_entity_poly.entity_id
_entity_poly.type
_entity_poly.pdbx_seq_one_letter_code
_entity_poly.pdbx_strand_id
1 'polypeptide(L)'
;MADTKIASIDPRRNVLTLVNIYEVEPERQAELVQALSETTEQAIRHHDGFVSACIHRSLDGTKVVNYAQWASKQHFDAFVQQPASRELLARFAGIAKSVAPTLCT
;
A
#
# COMPACT_ATOMS: atom_id res chain seq x y z
N MET A 1 -23.96 11.41 -16.56
CA MET A 1 -22.81 10.83 -17.03
C MET A 1 -22.34 9.68 -16.28
N ALA A 2 -23.24 8.94 -15.88
CA ALA A 2 -22.96 7.81 -15.06
C ALA A 2 -22.15 6.72 -15.73
N ASP A 3 -22.03 6.79 -17.03
CA ASP A 3 -21.37 5.74 -17.77
C ASP A 3 -19.88 5.99 -18.03
N THR A 4 -19.31 7.04 -17.46
CA THR A 4 -17.89 7.26 -17.60
C THR A 4 -17.12 6.19 -16.83
N LYS A 5 -16.05 5.68 -17.44
CA LYS A 5 -15.20 4.65 -16.84
C LYS A 5 -13.90 5.21 -16.29
N ILE A 6 -13.74 6.52 -16.31
CA ILE A 6 -12.56 7.16 -15.76
C ILE A 6 -12.88 7.63 -14.35
N ALA A 7 -12.08 7.17 -13.40
CA ALA A 7 -12.20 7.63 -12.02
C ALA A 7 -11.77 9.08 -11.92
N SER A 8 -12.56 9.88 -11.21
CA SER A 8 -12.27 11.30 -11.02
C SER A 8 -11.50 11.52 -9.75
N ILE A 9 -10.53 12.43 -9.82
CA ILE A 9 -9.83 12.92 -8.63
C ILE A 9 -10.56 14.16 -8.14
N ASP A 10 -10.99 14.14 -6.88
CA ASP A 10 -11.61 15.31 -6.26
C ASP A 10 -10.55 16.05 -5.46
N PRO A 11 -10.06 17.20 -5.93
CA PRO A 11 -9.00 17.92 -5.23
C PRO A 11 -9.42 18.44 -3.86
N ARG A 12 -10.72 18.47 -3.56
CA ARG A 12 -11.21 18.92 -2.25
C ARG A 12 -11.06 17.85 -1.17
N ARG A 13 -10.83 16.61 -1.53
CA ARG A 13 -10.77 15.52 -0.56
C ARG A 13 -9.45 15.44 0.18
N ASN A 14 -8.38 15.94 -0.40
CA ASN A 14 -7.04 15.89 0.21
C ASN A 14 -6.57 14.50 0.58
N VAL A 15 -7.08 13.49 -0.08
CA VAL A 15 -6.67 12.11 0.19
C VAL A 15 -5.29 11.88 -0.40
N LEU A 16 -4.42 11.27 0.40
CA LEU A 16 -3.12 10.83 -0.08
C LEU A 16 -3.25 9.43 -0.67
N THR A 17 -2.73 9.22 -1.85
CA THR A 17 -2.64 7.91 -2.47
C THR A 17 -1.18 7.46 -2.49
N LEU A 18 -0.94 6.26 -1.96
CA LEU A 18 0.37 5.62 -1.97
C LEU A 18 0.32 4.47 -2.97
N VAL A 19 1.21 4.49 -3.94
CA VAL A 19 1.39 3.36 -4.84
C VAL A 19 2.76 2.77 -4.55
N ASN A 20 2.77 1.55 -4.02
CA ASN A 20 3.99 0.79 -3.79
C ASN A 20 4.08 -0.33 -4.81
N ILE A 21 5.19 -0.40 -5.51
CA ILE A 21 5.47 -1.50 -6.42
C ILE A 21 6.64 -2.28 -5.84
N TYR A 22 6.35 -3.52 -5.42
CA TYR A 22 7.36 -4.45 -4.92
C TYR A 22 7.80 -5.35 -6.06
N GLU A 23 9.11 -5.53 -6.21
CA GLU A 23 9.63 -6.62 -7.02
C GLU A 23 9.87 -7.82 -6.13
N VAL A 24 9.55 -9.01 -6.60
CA VAL A 24 9.58 -10.22 -5.79
C VAL A 24 9.95 -11.41 -6.66
N GLU A 25 10.62 -12.39 -6.07
CA GLU A 25 10.83 -13.67 -6.76
C GLU A 25 9.47 -14.33 -6.97
N PRO A 26 9.21 -14.94 -8.13
CA PRO A 26 7.90 -15.53 -8.42
C PRO A 26 7.43 -16.52 -7.36
N GLU A 27 8.34 -17.33 -6.83
CA GLU A 27 8.00 -18.30 -5.79
C GLU A 27 7.68 -17.65 -4.44
N ARG A 28 7.95 -16.35 -4.28
CA ARG A 28 7.65 -15.63 -3.04
C ARG A 28 6.53 -14.59 -3.21
N GLN A 29 5.95 -14.49 -4.40
CA GLN A 29 4.88 -13.52 -4.64
C GLN A 29 3.68 -13.75 -3.71
N ALA A 30 3.23 -15.00 -3.58
CA ALA A 30 2.10 -15.33 -2.73
C ALA A 30 2.40 -15.02 -1.26
N GLU A 31 3.62 -15.26 -0.81
CA GLU A 31 4.04 -14.95 0.54
C GLU A 31 3.95 -13.45 0.82
N LEU A 32 4.40 -12.63 -0.12
CA LEU A 32 4.34 -11.16 0.04
C LEU A 32 2.90 -10.67 0.05
N VAL A 33 2.06 -11.17 -0.86
CA VAL A 33 0.64 -10.81 -0.88
C VAL A 33 -0.01 -11.14 0.45
N GLN A 34 0.25 -12.33 0.98
CA GLN A 34 -0.31 -12.73 2.26
C GLN A 34 0.20 -11.86 3.41
N ALA A 35 1.49 -11.56 3.44
CA ALA A 35 2.07 -10.70 4.47
C ALA A 35 1.46 -9.31 4.45
N LEU A 36 1.32 -8.71 3.26
CA LEU A 36 0.70 -7.39 3.11
C LEU A 36 -0.76 -7.41 3.55
N SER A 37 -1.51 -8.43 3.12
CA SER A 37 -2.93 -8.53 3.44
C SER A 37 -3.18 -8.73 4.93
N GLU A 38 -2.46 -9.64 5.54
CA GLU A 38 -2.59 -9.91 6.98
C GLU A 38 -2.18 -8.72 7.82
N THR A 39 -1.05 -8.10 7.50
CA THR A 39 -0.56 -6.95 8.25
C THR A 39 -1.51 -5.77 8.13
N THR A 40 -2.05 -5.53 6.94
CA THR A 40 -3.04 -4.48 6.74
C THR A 40 -4.29 -4.75 7.57
N GLU A 41 -4.80 -5.97 7.52
CA GLU A 41 -6.03 -6.34 8.25
C GLU A 41 -5.84 -6.29 9.76
N GLN A 42 -4.69 -6.75 10.26
CA GLN A 42 -4.47 -6.89 11.69
C GLN A 42 -3.93 -5.63 12.36
N ALA A 43 -3.18 -4.82 11.64
CA ALA A 43 -2.47 -3.70 12.23
C ALA A 43 -2.70 -2.38 11.50
N ILE A 44 -2.40 -2.30 10.21
CA ILE A 44 -2.33 -1.01 9.51
C ILE A 44 -3.69 -0.32 9.47
N ARG A 45 -4.75 -1.08 9.24
CA ARG A 45 -6.11 -0.51 9.11
C ARG A 45 -6.59 0.20 10.38
N HIS A 46 -6.00 -0.10 11.52
CA HIS A 46 -6.41 0.51 12.79
C HIS A 46 -5.70 1.84 13.08
N HIS A 47 -4.77 2.24 12.23
CA HIS A 47 -4.09 3.53 12.41
C HIS A 47 -5.01 4.68 12.00
N ASP A 48 -4.86 5.79 12.73
CA ASP A 48 -5.64 6.99 12.45
C ASP A 48 -5.33 7.50 11.04
N GLY A 49 -6.38 7.80 10.31
CA GLY A 49 -6.26 8.32 8.95
C GLY A 49 -6.16 7.27 7.85
N PHE A 50 -6.07 5.98 8.20
CA PHE A 50 -6.10 4.94 7.18
C PHE A 50 -7.46 4.92 6.49
N VAL A 51 -7.47 4.89 5.15
CA VAL A 51 -8.71 4.86 4.36
C VAL A 51 -8.92 3.49 3.73
N SER A 52 -7.97 3.04 2.92
CA SER A 52 -8.12 1.76 2.22
C SER A 52 -6.78 1.28 1.67
N ALA A 53 -6.74 0.00 1.34
CA ALA A 53 -5.62 -0.58 0.60
C ALA A 53 -6.14 -1.66 -0.32
N CYS A 54 -5.57 -1.71 -1.52
CA CYS A 54 -5.83 -2.77 -2.49
C CYS A 54 -4.50 -3.37 -2.90
N ILE A 55 -4.39 -4.68 -2.78
CA ILE A 55 -3.16 -5.39 -3.07
C ILE A 55 -3.36 -6.23 -4.31
N HIS A 56 -2.49 -6.03 -5.29
CA HIS A 56 -2.57 -6.71 -6.59
C HIS A 56 -1.28 -7.46 -6.84
N ARG A 57 -1.38 -8.63 -7.43
CA ARG A 57 -0.22 -9.36 -7.90
C ARG A 57 -0.15 -9.32 -9.42
N SER A 58 1.05 -9.15 -9.94
CA SER A 58 1.23 -9.15 -11.39
C SER A 58 1.02 -10.55 -11.96
N LEU A 59 0.56 -10.59 -13.20
CA LEU A 59 0.28 -11.86 -13.86
C LEU A 59 1.56 -12.66 -14.13
N ASP A 60 2.69 -11.97 -14.29
CA ASP A 60 3.96 -12.64 -14.56
C ASP A 60 4.66 -13.13 -13.27
N GLY A 61 4.08 -12.87 -12.11
CA GLY A 61 4.62 -13.35 -10.84
C GLY A 61 5.73 -12.52 -10.24
N THR A 62 6.15 -11.43 -10.89
CA THR A 62 7.37 -10.71 -10.50
C THR A 62 7.12 -9.47 -9.66
N LYS A 63 5.87 -9.04 -9.53
CA LYS A 63 5.54 -7.81 -8.81
C LYS A 63 4.30 -7.96 -7.96
N VAL A 64 4.26 -7.14 -6.90
CA VAL A 64 3.05 -6.92 -6.10
C VAL A 64 2.85 -5.42 -6.02
N VAL A 65 1.63 -4.96 -6.29
CA VAL A 65 1.29 -3.55 -6.23
C VAL A 65 0.35 -3.34 -5.05
N ASN A 66 0.73 -2.43 -4.16
CA ASN A 66 -0.14 -2.00 -3.07
C ASN A 66 -0.62 -0.58 -3.37
N TYR A 67 -1.92 -0.43 -3.56
CA TYR A 67 -2.58 0.85 -3.78
C TYR A 67 -3.32 1.20 -2.50
N ALA A 68 -2.80 2.16 -1.75
CA ALA A 68 -3.34 2.50 -0.44
C ALA A 68 -3.71 3.97 -0.39
N GLN A 69 -4.72 4.29 0.43
CA GLN A 69 -5.14 5.67 0.63
C GLN A 69 -5.15 6.01 2.11
N TRP A 70 -4.72 7.22 2.41
CA TRP A 70 -4.69 7.81 3.74
C TRP A 70 -5.41 9.15 3.72
N ALA A 71 -6.00 9.54 4.84
CA ALA A 71 -6.75 10.78 4.92
C ALA A 71 -5.89 12.01 4.62
N SER A 72 -4.60 11.96 4.94
CA SER A 72 -3.66 13.04 4.64
C SER A 72 -2.23 12.53 4.69
N LYS A 73 -1.31 13.34 4.14
CA LYS A 73 0.11 13.03 4.26
C LYS A 73 0.56 13.02 5.72
N GLN A 74 -0.02 13.87 6.56
CA GLN A 74 0.32 13.94 7.97
C GLN A 74 -0.02 12.63 8.69
N HIS A 75 -1.17 12.02 8.38
CA HIS A 75 -1.54 10.72 8.93
C HIS A 75 -0.59 9.63 8.47
N PHE A 76 -0.23 9.64 7.20
CA PHE A 76 0.72 8.68 6.67
C PHE A 76 2.09 8.82 7.33
N ASP A 77 2.59 10.04 7.44
CA ASP A 77 3.89 10.30 8.08
C ASP A 77 3.89 9.85 9.53
N ALA A 78 2.81 10.10 10.25
CA ALA A 78 2.67 9.66 11.64
C ALA A 78 2.73 8.14 11.76
N PHE A 79 2.09 7.42 10.83
CA PHE A 79 2.16 5.98 10.79
C PHE A 79 3.59 5.50 10.55
N VAL A 80 4.27 6.05 9.54
CA VAL A 80 5.60 5.60 9.16
C VAL A 80 6.63 5.86 10.26
N GLN A 81 6.43 6.91 11.05
CA GLN A 81 7.39 7.30 12.10
C GLN A 81 7.34 6.40 13.33
N GLN A 82 6.28 5.62 13.52
CA GLN A 82 6.16 4.75 14.68
C GLN A 82 7.13 3.59 14.58
N PRO A 83 7.83 3.23 15.68
CA PRO A 83 8.76 2.08 15.65
C PRO A 83 8.09 0.78 15.23
N ALA A 84 6.87 0.52 15.70
CA ALA A 84 6.14 -0.69 15.33
C ALA A 84 5.86 -0.74 13.83
N SER A 85 5.58 0.41 13.20
CA SER A 85 5.36 0.48 11.75
C SER A 85 6.62 0.12 10.98
N ARG A 86 7.78 0.56 11.47
CA ARG A 86 9.05 0.24 10.83
C ARG A 86 9.32 -1.25 10.82
N GLU A 87 8.94 -1.95 11.89
CA GLU A 87 9.06 -3.41 11.94
C GLU A 87 8.16 -4.09 10.92
N LEU A 88 6.91 -3.60 10.79
CA LEU A 88 5.99 -4.12 9.79
C LEU A 88 6.54 -3.94 8.37
N LEU A 89 7.04 -2.75 8.07
CA LEU A 89 7.58 -2.44 6.76
C LEU A 89 8.86 -3.24 6.47
N ALA A 90 9.69 -3.47 7.50
CA ALA A 90 10.89 -4.28 7.36
C ALA A 90 10.56 -5.73 6.98
N ARG A 91 9.45 -6.26 7.48
CA ARG A 91 8.99 -7.60 7.10
C ARG A 91 8.75 -7.70 5.59
N PHE A 92 8.10 -6.71 5.01
CA PHE A 92 7.84 -6.71 3.57
C PHE A 92 9.16 -6.60 2.78
N ALA A 93 10.05 -5.73 3.23
CA ALA A 93 11.36 -5.57 2.59
C ALA A 93 12.20 -6.85 2.64
N GLY A 94 11.98 -7.68 3.66
CA GLY A 94 12.68 -8.97 3.78
C GLY A 94 12.17 -10.02 2.80
N ILE A 95 10.94 -9.87 2.30
CA ILE A 95 10.36 -10.81 1.33
C ILE A 95 10.59 -10.30 -0.10
N ALA A 96 10.46 -9.01 -0.32
CA ALA A 96 10.60 -8.40 -1.63
C ALA A 96 12.08 -8.20 -1.99
N LYS A 97 12.35 -8.15 -3.29
CA LYS A 97 13.68 -7.78 -3.79
C LYS A 97 13.90 -6.28 -3.71
N SER A 98 12.85 -5.51 -3.95
CA SER A 98 12.89 -4.05 -3.89
C SER A 98 11.48 -3.51 -3.76
N VAL A 99 11.38 -2.24 -3.38
CA VAL A 99 10.11 -1.53 -3.32
C VAL A 99 10.32 -0.10 -3.85
N ALA A 100 9.36 0.36 -4.65
CA ALA A 100 9.36 1.72 -5.18
C ALA A 100 8.07 2.42 -4.75
N PRO A 101 8.11 3.21 -3.68
CA PRO A 101 6.94 3.95 -3.22
C PRO A 101 6.77 5.25 -4.00
N THR A 102 5.52 5.58 -4.31
CA THR A 102 5.16 6.85 -4.95
C THR A 102 3.94 7.42 -4.22
N LEU A 103 4.08 8.65 -3.76
CA LEU A 103 2.98 9.36 -3.12
C LEU A 103 2.28 10.26 -4.14
N CYS A 104 0.96 10.18 -4.17
CA CYS A 104 0.12 10.90 -5.12
C CYS A 104 -1.00 11.64 -4.40
N THR A 105 -1.51 12.67 -5.04
CA THR A 105 -2.68 13.39 -4.54
C THR A 105 -3.92 13.06 -5.34
#